data_447eba29b745bc37f540b3e2ede39c3c
#
_entry.id   447eba29b745bc37f540b3e2ede39c3c
#
_cell.length_a   1.000
_cell.length_b   1.000
_cell.length_c   1.000
_cell.angle_alpha   90.00
_cell.angle_beta   90.00
_cell.angle_gamma   90.00
#
_symmetry.space_group_name_H-M   'P 1'
#
loop_
_entity.id
_entity.type
_entity.pdbx_description
1 polymer ?
#
loop_
_entity_poly.entity_id
_entity_poly.type
_entity_poly.pdbx_seq_one_letter_code
_entity_poly.pdbx_strand_id
1 'polypeptide(L)'
;MRPNMRPTEKTDLKGALNDLSAYMRKSLGVVILALVLAALSAVLTIIGPDQVGKIATIMSDGLLGGIDLAAIARVGILLAVIYGLSALFGFIQHYIMASVTLKMSYRMRAELSEKINRVPQKYFNFHAQGDILSRITNDVSTLQQGLTNSLPTIISAATQFAGCLIMMFVTEWRLALAALGITLVGLLLVVLIMSRSQKYFTARQESLGKLNGYVEEMYSGHEVVRISRAAEPVGKTFDTLNDAVYDANWRSQFLSGVMQPLMNVIGNLSYVAVCVLGSILAIQGIIDIGVIVSFILYVRLFTSPLTQIAQGMTNLQTASASAYRIFDFLGSEELPDESEKPELPRPVRGEVDFEHVRFSYPDSPDKIIIKDFSAHVAPGQKVAIVGPTGAGKTTMVNLLMRFYEISDGCIRIDGVPSSELSREDVHKLFGMVLQDTWLFEGTVRENLVYNLPDVTDEQLNRVCRACGLDKFVRSLPDSFDTVLSESTSISAGQKQLLTIARAMLQNAPMLILDEATSSVDTRTELLIQRAMDKLTENRTSFVIAHRLSTIKNADLILVMKDGDIIESGTHETLMQRNGFYAALYNSQFEQAS
;
A
#
# COMPACT_ATOMS: atom_id res chain seq x y z
N MET A 1 19.02 2.26 -11.44
CA MET A 1 19.67 1.65 -10.25
C MET A 1 18.55 1.24 -9.31
N ARG A 2 18.32 -0.06 -9.07
CA ARG A 2 17.34 -0.53 -8.10
C ARG A 2 17.84 -0.16 -6.71
N PRO A 3 17.02 0.44 -5.83
CA PRO A 3 17.44 0.62 -4.45
C PRO A 3 17.67 -0.76 -3.84
N ASN A 4 18.85 -0.93 -3.21
CA ASN A 4 19.18 -2.13 -2.43
C ASN A 4 18.04 -2.34 -1.41
N MET A 5 17.24 -3.38 -1.61
CA MET A 5 16.39 -3.89 -0.54
C MET A 5 17.30 -4.24 0.63
N ARG A 6 17.22 -3.48 1.72
CA ARG A 6 17.83 -3.90 2.98
C ARG A 6 17.29 -5.29 3.31
N PRO A 7 18.13 -6.21 3.79
CA PRO A 7 17.66 -7.52 4.24
C PRO A 7 16.60 -7.27 5.30
N THR A 8 15.49 -8.00 5.20
CA THR A 8 14.37 -8.00 6.13
C THR A 8 14.88 -7.93 7.58
N GLU A 9 14.85 -6.75 8.17
CA GLU A 9 14.95 -6.63 9.63
C GLU A 9 13.95 -7.61 10.22
N LYS A 10 14.38 -8.40 11.20
CA LYS A 10 13.53 -9.33 11.92
C LYS A 10 12.32 -8.53 12.39
N THR A 11 11.17 -8.76 11.78
CA THR A 11 9.90 -8.12 12.14
C THR A 11 9.75 -8.29 13.64
N ASP A 12 9.77 -7.20 14.38
CA ASP A 12 9.50 -7.25 15.82
C ASP A 12 7.98 -7.49 16.01
N LEU A 13 7.62 -8.79 15.92
CA LEU A 13 6.26 -9.25 16.10
C LEU A 13 5.67 -8.82 17.45
N LYS A 14 6.52 -8.73 18.49
CA LYS A 14 6.07 -8.28 19.82
C LYS A 14 5.79 -6.78 19.85
N GLY A 15 6.65 -5.98 19.23
CA GLY A 15 6.44 -4.53 19.09
C GLY A 15 5.15 -4.24 18.32
N ALA A 16 4.95 -4.84 17.14
CA ALA A 16 3.75 -4.65 16.33
C ALA A 16 2.45 -5.07 17.04
N LEU A 17 2.48 -6.17 17.84
CA LEU A 17 1.33 -6.59 18.63
C LEU A 17 1.06 -5.63 19.80
N ASN A 18 2.11 -5.06 20.39
CA ASN A 18 1.98 -4.08 21.45
C ASN A 18 1.36 -2.77 20.94
N ASP A 19 1.84 -2.26 19.80
CA ASP A 19 1.30 -1.06 19.14
C ASP A 19 -0.16 -1.28 18.73
N LEU A 20 -0.47 -2.46 18.20
CA LEU A 20 -1.84 -2.84 17.86
C LEU A 20 -2.73 -2.87 19.09
N SER A 21 -2.25 -3.44 20.22
CA SER A 21 -3.00 -3.48 21.47
C SER A 21 -3.24 -2.08 22.05
N ALA A 22 -2.25 -1.20 21.95
CA ALA A 22 -2.36 0.21 22.34
C ALA A 22 -3.39 0.94 21.46
N TYR A 23 -3.34 0.72 20.14
CA TYR A 23 -4.28 1.29 19.19
C TYR A 23 -5.73 0.83 19.45
N MET A 24 -5.91 -0.45 19.78
CA MET A 24 -7.22 -1.05 20.08
C MET A 24 -7.68 -0.86 21.53
N ARG A 25 -6.93 -0.15 22.38
CA ARG A 25 -7.18 -0.05 23.83
C ARG A 25 -8.64 0.29 24.19
N LYS A 26 -9.27 1.19 23.44
CA LYS A 26 -10.67 1.58 23.65
C LYS A 26 -11.67 0.47 23.33
N SER A 27 -11.31 -0.49 22.49
CA SER A 27 -12.17 -1.61 22.07
C SER A 27 -11.78 -2.94 22.70
N LEU A 28 -10.70 -2.96 23.51
CA LEU A 28 -10.12 -4.19 24.06
C LEU A 28 -11.13 -5.00 24.87
N GLY A 29 -11.96 -4.34 25.70
CA GLY A 29 -13.00 -5.00 26.49
C GLY A 29 -14.04 -5.72 25.62
N VAL A 30 -14.41 -5.12 24.49
CA VAL A 30 -15.36 -5.71 23.54
C VAL A 30 -14.74 -6.89 22.78
N VAL A 31 -13.45 -6.80 22.44
CA VAL A 31 -12.68 -7.91 21.84
C VAL A 31 -12.57 -9.08 22.81
N ILE A 32 -12.23 -8.83 24.08
CA ILE A 32 -12.18 -9.86 25.12
C ILE A 32 -13.53 -10.54 25.27
N LEU A 33 -14.65 -9.79 25.29
CA LEU A 33 -15.99 -10.35 25.33
C LEU A 33 -16.23 -11.29 24.14
N ALA A 34 -15.85 -10.89 22.93
CA ALA A 34 -15.98 -11.74 21.74
C ALA A 34 -15.15 -13.02 21.86
N LEU A 35 -13.92 -12.97 22.38
CA LEU A 35 -13.08 -14.15 22.60
C LEU A 35 -13.64 -15.07 23.68
N VAL A 36 -14.24 -14.54 24.74
CA VAL A 36 -14.96 -15.32 25.76
C VAL A 36 -16.17 -16.02 25.15
N LEU A 37 -16.96 -15.35 24.31
CA LEU A 37 -18.09 -15.95 23.59
C LEU A 37 -17.63 -17.08 22.64
N ALA A 38 -16.46 -16.89 21.97
CA ALA A 38 -15.85 -17.92 21.14
C ALA A 38 -15.49 -19.17 21.95
N ALA A 39 -14.89 -18.99 23.14
CA ALA A 39 -14.55 -20.08 24.05
C ALA A 39 -15.83 -20.77 24.59
N LEU A 40 -16.85 -20.02 24.97
CA LEU A 40 -18.14 -20.58 25.44
C LEU A 40 -18.84 -21.38 24.33
N SER A 41 -18.85 -20.89 23.10
CA SER A 41 -19.37 -21.62 21.93
C SER A 41 -18.65 -22.95 21.74
N ALA A 42 -17.32 -22.97 21.87
CA ALA A 42 -16.52 -24.18 21.77
C ALA A 42 -16.82 -25.16 22.92
N VAL A 43 -16.95 -24.69 24.16
CA VAL A 43 -17.31 -25.53 25.33
C VAL A 43 -18.66 -26.19 25.12
N LEU A 44 -19.68 -25.46 24.65
CA LEU A 44 -20.99 -26.02 24.36
C LEU A 44 -20.92 -27.14 23.28
N THR A 45 -20.10 -26.96 22.28
CA THR A 45 -19.88 -27.95 21.22
C THR A 45 -19.25 -29.23 21.76
N ILE A 46 -18.36 -29.17 22.77
CA ILE A 46 -17.67 -30.31 23.37
C ILE A 46 -18.62 -31.20 24.19
N ILE A 47 -19.71 -30.63 24.74
CA ILE A 47 -20.71 -31.38 25.52
C ILE A 47 -21.55 -32.28 24.61
N GLY A 48 -21.68 -31.96 23.33
CA GLY A 48 -22.52 -32.70 22.38
C GLY A 48 -22.25 -34.19 22.28
N PRO A 49 -20.99 -34.63 22.09
CA PRO A 49 -20.63 -36.06 21.99
C PRO A 49 -21.10 -36.91 23.17
N ASP A 50 -20.97 -36.41 24.41
CA ASP A 50 -21.44 -37.09 25.61
C ASP A 50 -22.96 -37.34 25.57
N GLN A 51 -23.73 -36.31 25.18
CA GLN A 51 -25.18 -36.44 25.07
C GLN A 51 -25.62 -37.36 23.95
N VAL A 52 -24.91 -37.38 22.81
CA VAL A 52 -25.15 -38.34 21.72
C VAL A 52 -24.86 -39.79 22.21
N GLY A 53 -23.79 -39.96 22.99
CA GLY A 53 -23.48 -41.25 23.61
C GLY A 53 -24.61 -41.71 24.54
N LYS A 54 -25.18 -40.82 25.37
CA LYS A 54 -26.33 -41.20 26.22
C LYS A 54 -27.55 -41.64 25.41
N ILE A 55 -27.83 -41.03 24.26
CA ILE A 55 -28.87 -41.55 23.34
C ILE A 55 -28.55 -42.95 22.90
N ALA A 56 -27.31 -43.23 22.50
CA ALA A 56 -26.89 -44.56 22.07
C ALA A 56 -27.00 -45.60 23.18
N THR A 57 -26.67 -45.27 24.45
CA THR A 57 -26.88 -46.12 25.61
C THR A 57 -28.36 -46.41 25.82
N ILE A 58 -29.26 -45.41 25.84
CA ILE A 58 -30.70 -45.57 26.00
C ILE A 58 -31.27 -46.50 24.89
N MET A 59 -30.79 -46.36 23.67
CA MET A 59 -31.21 -47.22 22.56
C MET A 59 -30.73 -48.67 22.76
N SER A 60 -29.48 -48.85 23.20
CA SER A 60 -28.90 -50.20 23.45
C SER A 60 -29.64 -50.92 24.57
N ASP A 61 -29.89 -50.23 25.69
CA ASP A 61 -30.58 -50.81 26.85
C ASP A 61 -32.04 -51.13 26.53
N GLY A 62 -32.67 -50.36 25.67
CA GLY A 62 -34.06 -50.57 25.22
C GLY A 62 -34.25 -51.70 24.19
N LEU A 63 -33.18 -52.26 23.60
CA LEU A 63 -33.30 -53.34 22.59
C LEU A 63 -34.01 -54.59 23.11
N LEU A 64 -33.91 -54.91 24.39
CA LEU A 64 -34.52 -56.05 25.03
C LEU A 64 -35.82 -55.79 25.81
N GLY A 65 -36.07 -54.49 26.18
CA GLY A 65 -37.17 -54.11 27.06
C GLY A 65 -38.13 -53.04 26.52
N GLY A 66 -37.83 -52.51 25.34
CA GLY A 66 -38.55 -51.37 24.75
C GLY A 66 -37.77 -50.05 24.90
N ILE A 67 -37.71 -49.28 23.82
CA ILE A 67 -36.93 -48.04 23.74
C ILE A 67 -37.72 -46.92 24.40
N ASP A 68 -37.14 -46.22 25.38
CA ASP A 68 -37.72 -45.01 26.01
C ASP A 68 -37.56 -43.78 25.07
N LEU A 69 -38.53 -43.61 24.18
CA LEU A 69 -38.61 -42.49 23.25
C LEU A 69 -38.68 -41.14 23.96
N ALA A 70 -39.26 -41.10 25.17
CA ALA A 70 -39.39 -39.85 25.93
C ALA A 70 -38.04 -39.41 26.52
N ALA A 71 -37.21 -40.35 26.95
CA ALA A 71 -35.85 -40.07 27.38
C ALA A 71 -34.97 -39.59 26.20
N ILE A 72 -35.07 -40.26 25.05
CA ILE A 72 -34.35 -39.84 23.81
C ILE A 72 -34.80 -38.42 23.41
N ALA A 73 -36.10 -38.14 23.42
CA ALA A 73 -36.62 -36.80 23.08
C ALA A 73 -36.08 -35.71 24.02
N ARG A 74 -36.00 -35.97 25.32
CA ARG A 74 -35.43 -35.04 26.31
C ARG A 74 -33.98 -34.72 26.03
N VAL A 75 -33.14 -35.71 25.75
CA VAL A 75 -31.72 -35.51 25.41
C VAL A 75 -31.60 -34.80 24.04
N GLY A 76 -32.45 -35.12 23.08
CA GLY A 76 -32.49 -34.47 21.77
C GLY A 76 -32.84 -32.97 21.85
N ILE A 77 -33.84 -32.64 22.69
CA ILE A 77 -34.17 -31.23 22.94
C ILE A 77 -33.01 -30.49 23.64
N LEU A 78 -32.37 -31.14 24.63
CA LEU A 78 -31.19 -30.56 25.30
C LEU A 78 -30.06 -30.29 24.31
N LEU A 79 -29.78 -31.24 23.40
CA LEU A 79 -28.78 -31.08 22.33
C LEU A 79 -29.12 -29.91 21.39
N ALA A 80 -30.39 -29.80 20.99
CA ALA A 80 -30.85 -28.71 20.14
C ALA A 80 -30.66 -27.33 20.82
N VAL A 81 -30.93 -27.25 22.12
CA VAL A 81 -30.68 -26.02 22.90
C VAL A 81 -29.19 -25.70 23.01
N ILE A 82 -28.34 -26.72 23.33
CA ILE A 82 -26.88 -26.52 23.45
C ILE A 82 -26.30 -26.05 22.12
N TYR A 83 -26.61 -26.68 21.00
CA TYR A 83 -26.13 -26.25 19.69
C TYR A 83 -26.73 -24.93 19.24
N GLY A 84 -27.98 -24.66 19.57
CA GLY A 84 -28.61 -23.34 19.32
C GLY A 84 -27.91 -22.21 20.07
N LEU A 85 -27.56 -22.42 21.35
CA LEU A 85 -26.78 -21.45 22.14
C LEU A 85 -25.34 -21.31 21.61
N SER A 86 -24.69 -22.41 21.21
CA SER A 86 -23.36 -22.37 20.60
C SER A 86 -23.36 -21.55 19.32
N ALA A 87 -24.35 -21.77 18.44
CA ALA A 87 -24.52 -21.00 17.21
C ALA A 87 -24.77 -19.51 17.48
N LEU A 88 -25.61 -19.20 18.47
CA LEU A 88 -25.90 -17.83 18.89
C LEU A 88 -24.63 -17.12 19.39
N PHE A 89 -23.86 -17.75 20.26
CA PHE A 89 -22.60 -17.19 20.76
C PHE A 89 -21.59 -16.99 19.66
N GLY A 90 -21.45 -17.94 18.73
CA GLY A 90 -20.61 -17.82 17.55
C GLY A 90 -21.04 -16.66 16.63
N PHE A 91 -22.34 -16.50 16.41
CA PHE A 91 -22.89 -15.38 15.62
C PHE A 91 -22.59 -14.04 16.27
N ILE A 92 -22.89 -13.88 17.57
CA ILE A 92 -22.62 -12.62 18.32
C ILE A 92 -21.13 -12.31 18.32
N GLN A 93 -20.28 -13.30 18.57
CA GLN A 93 -18.82 -13.15 18.53
C GLN A 93 -18.35 -12.64 17.18
N HIS A 94 -18.81 -13.27 16.09
CA HIS A 94 -18.40 -12.89 14.74
C HIS A 94 -18.88 -11.47 14.39
N TYR A 95 -20.11 -11.12 14.73
CA TYR A 95 -20.66 -9.78 14.54
C TYR A 95 -19.85 -8.71 15.29
N ILE A 96 -19.50 -8.97 16.55
CA ILE A 96 -18.67 -8.06 17.37
C ILE A 96 -17.29 -7.88 16.71
N MET A 97 -16.60 -8.97 16.38
CA MET A 97 -15.26 -8.91 15.79
C MET A 97 -15.27 -8.17 14.46
N ALA A 98 -16.21 -8.48 13.58
CA ALA A 98 -16.35 -7.78 12.31
C ALA A 98 -16.58 -6.27 12.51
N SER A 99 -17.49 -5.90 13.43
CA SER A 99 -17.79 -4.49 13.70
C SER A 99 -16.60 -3.72 14.24
N VAL A 100 -15.85 -4.31 15.18
CA VAL A 100 -14.67 -3.67 15.79
C VAL A 100 -13.55 -3.51 14.79
N THR A 101 -13.23 -4.57 14.03
CA THR A 101 -12.11 -4.57 13.08
C THR A 101 -12.39 -3.70 11.85
N LEU A 102 -13.64 -3.62 11.39
CA LEU A 102 -14.04 -2.69 10.32
C LEU A 102 -13.89 -1.22 10.75
N LYS A 103 -14.33 -0.87 11.97
CA LYS A 103 -14.13 0.48 12.51
C LYS A 103 -12.65 0.82 12.66
N MET A 104 -11.85 -0.13 13.12
CA MET A 104 -10.39 0.02 13.21
C MET A 104 -9.79 0.27 11.82
N SER A 105 -10.14 -0.55 10.84
CA SER A 105 -9.66 -0.43 9.45
C SER A 105 -10.03 0.94 8.83
N TYR A 106 -11.25 1.41 9.05
CA TYR A 106 -11.69 2.73 8.60
C TYR A 106 -10.82 3.86 9.19
N ARG A 107 -10.59 3.82 10.50
CA ARG A 107 -9.76 4.83 11.19
C ARG A 107 -8.30 4.78 10.73
N MET A 108 -7.71 3.58 10.61
CA MET A 108 -6.35 3.42 10.12
C MET A 108 -6.17 3.99 8.71
N ARG A 109 -7.13 3.73 7.80
CA ARG A 109 -7.06 4.31 6.45
C ARG A 109 -7.16 5.83 6.46
N ALA A 110 -8.00 6.41 7.32
CA ALA A 110 -8.09 7.85 7.46
C ALA A 110 -6.78 8.45 7.98
N GLU A 111 -6.20 7.87 9.04
CA GLU A 111 -4.93 8.31 9.63
C GLU A 111 -3.76 8.15 8.64
N LEU A 112 -3.70 7.04 7.89
CA LEU A 112 -2.70 6.83 6.84
C LEU A 112 -2.83 7.84 5.69
N SER A 113 -4.06 8.14 5.26
CA SER A 113 -4.34 9.14 4.22
C SER A 113 -3.92 10.55 4.67
N GLU A 114 -4.21 10.91 5.91
CA GLU A 114 -3.80 12.18 6.49
C GLU A 114 -2.28 12.27 6.64
N LYS A 115 -1.64 11.17 7.07
CA LYS A 115 -0.18 11.06 7.21
C LYS A 115 0.56 11.31 5.91
N ILE A 116 0.03 10.87 4.75
CA ILE A 116 0.64 11.12 3.44
C ILE A 116 0.91 12.61 3.22
N ASN A 117 0.00 13.48 3.65
CA ASN A 117 0.14 14.93 3.48
C ASN A 117 1.07 15.58 4.50
N ARG A 118 1.45 14.86 5.56
CA ARG A 118 2.30 15.38 6.65
C ARG A 118 3.75 14.91 6.58
N VAL A 119 4.04 13.84 5.83
CA VAL A 119 5.42 13.36 5.69
C VAL A 119 6.21 14.26 4.75
N PRO A 120 7.51 14.50 5.05
CA PRO A 120 8.36 15.30 4.18
C PRO A 120 8.62 14.61 2.83
N GLN A 121 8.86 15.41 1.79
CA GLN A 121 9.13 14.92 0.42
C GLN A 121 10.26 13.88 0.37
N LYS A 122 11.26 13.97 1.25
CA LYS A 122 12.34 12.98 1.38
C LYS A 122 11.82 11.54 1.53
N TYR A 123 10.68 11.35 2.23
CA TYR A 123 10.12 10.02 2.47
C TYR A 123 9.74 9.30 1.16
N PHE A 124 9.14 10.05 0.23
CA PHE A 124 8.71 9.50 -1.07
C PHE A 124 9.87 9.18 -2.02
N ASN A 125 11.05 9.76 -1.81
CA ASN A 125 12.23 9.41 -2.59
C ASN A 125 12.80 8.04 -2.23
N PHE A 126 12.61 7.58 -0.98
CA PHE A 126 13.10 6.29 -0.49
C PHE A 126 12.10 5.15 -0.65
N HIS A 127 10.81 5.48 -0.77
CA HIS A 127 9.74 4.50 -0.81
C HIS A 127 9.00 4.59 -2.15
N ALA A 128 8.79 3.43 -2.79
CA ALA A 128 7.99 3.40 -4.01
C ALA A 128 6.53 3.78 -3.70
N GLN A 129 5.91 4.59 -4.56
CA GLN A 129 4.51 4.99 -4.38
C GLN A 129 3.56 3.79 -4.22
N GLY A 130 3.81 2.71 -4.97
CA GLY A 130 3.04 1.47 -4.86
C GLY A 130 3.14 0.79 -3.50
N ASP A 131 4.29 0.91 -2.79
CA ASP A 131 4.44 0.37 -1.43
C ASP A 131 3.55 1.13 -0.44
N ILE A 132 3.54 2.46 -0.50
CA ILE A 132 2.69 3.30 0.34
C ILE A 132 1.21 3.01 0.09
N LEU A 133 0.80 2.92 -1.17
CA LEU A 133 -0.57 2.57 -1.55
C LEU A 133 -0.95 1.16 -1.04
N SER A 134 -0.02 0.21 -1.12
CA SER A 134 -0.23 -1.15 -0.60
C SER A 134 -0.43 -1.18 0.92
N ARG A 135 0.21 -0.29 1.68
CA ARG A 135 -0.01 -0.16 3.13
C ARG A 135 -1.45 0.24 3.45
N ILE A 136 -2.02 1.18 2.69
CA ILE A 136 -3.40 1.66 2.89
C ILE A 136 -4.44 0.62 2.45
N THR A 137 -4.20 -0.07 1.34
CA THR A 137 -5.17 -0.99 0.73
C THR A 137 -5.02 -2.42 1.25
N ASN A 138 -3.85 -3.02 1.01
CA ASN A 138 -3.62 -4.44 1.25
C ASN A 138 -3.29 -4.73 2.72
N ASP A 139 -2.37 -3.96 3.33
CA ASP A 139 -1.92 -4.25 4.69
C ASP A 139 -3.01 -4.03 5.72
N VAL A 140 -3.79 -2.93 5.61
CA VAL A 140 -4.95 -2.70 6.48
C VAL A 140 -6.00 -3.80 6.33
N SER A 141 -6.24 -4.29 5.09
CA SER A 141 -7.18 -5.38 4.84
C SER A 141 -6.68 -6.71 5.41
N THR A 142 -5.38 -7.02 5.26
CA THR A 142 -4.74 -8.23 5.79
C THR A 142 -4.78 -8.24 7.32
N LEU A 143 -4.47 -7.10 7.95
CA LEU A 143 -4.56 -6.94 9.40
C LEU A 143 -5.99 -7.13 9.88
N GLN A 144 -6.97 -6.50 9.24
CA GLN A 144 -8.38 -6.63 9.56
C GLN A 144 -8.85 -8.09 9.49
N GLN A 145 -8.53 -8.80 8.39
CA GLN A 145 -8.91 -10.22 8.20
C GLN A 145 -8.24 -11.13 9.23
N GLY A 146 -6.95 -10.92 9.51
CA GLY A 146 -6.21 -11.64 10.53
C GLY A 146 -6.86 -11.51 11.91
N LEU A 147 -7.24 -10.32 12.31
CA LEU A 147 -7.90 -10.07 13.59
C LEU A 147 -9.32 -10.62 13.62
N THR A 148 -10.10 -10.44 12.56
CA THR A 148 -11.51 -10.87 12.51
C THR A 148 -11.62 -12.40 12.61
N ASN A 149 -10.77 -13.12 11.89
CA ASN A 149 -10.91 -14.57 11.74
C ASN A 149 -9.94 -15.34 12.63
N SER A 150 -8.66 -14.94 12.71
CA SER A 150 -7.64 -15.82 13.30
C SER A 150 -7.65 -15.80 14.83
N LEU A 151 -7.87 -14.67 15.47
CA LEU A 151 -7.92 -14.60 16.95
C LEU A 151 -9.05 -15.47 17.53
N PRO A 152 -10.32 -15.31 17.09
CA PRO A 152 -11.40 -16.16 17.58
C PRO A 152 -11.18 -17.64 17.26
N THR A 153 -10.68 -17.94 16.05
CA THR A 153 -10.41 -19.33 15.64
C THR A 153 -9.36 -20.00 16.51
N ILE A 154 -8.26 -19.31 16.84
CA ILE A 154 -7.22 -19.83 17.74
C ILE A 154 -7.80 -20.11 19.13
N ILE A 155 -8.58 -19.17 19.69
CA ILE A 155 -9.19 -19.34 21.02
C ILE A 155 -10.20 -20.47 21.03
N SER A 156 -11.10 -20.53 20.05
CA SER A 156 -12.09 -21.61 19.93
C SER A 156 -11.40 -22.97 19.75
N ALA A 157 -10.41 -23.05 18.86
CA ALA A 157 -9.67 -24.28 18.60
C ALA A 157 -8.85 -24.74 19.81
N ALA A 158 -8.19 -23.82 20.52
CA ALA A 158 -7.47 -24.15 21.76
C ALA A 158 -8.43 -24.64 22.85
N THR A 159 -9.58 -23.99 23.01
CA THR A 159 -10.62 -24.41 23.97
C THR A 159 -11.17 -25.77 23.59
N GLN A 160 -11.45 -26.00 22.31
CA GLN A 160 -11.97 -27.27 21.80
C GLN A 160 -10.96 -28.38 21.98
N PHE A 161 -9.69 -28.16 21.66
CA PHE A 161 -8.60 -29.13 21.84
C PHE A 161 -8.46 -29.55 23.31
N ALA A 162 -8.31 -28.54 24.21
CA ALA A 162 -8.17 -28.80 25.65
C ALA A 162 -9.41 -29.48 26.24
N GLY A 163 -10.59 -29.00 25.87
CA GLY A 163 -11.84 -29.55 26.38
C GLY A 163 -12.13 -30.96 25.86
N CYS A 164 -11.87 -31.29 24.58
CA CYS A 164 -11.96 -32.65 24.07
C CYS A 164 -11.00 -33.58 24.79
N LEU A 165 -9.76 -33.12 25.03
CA LEU A 165 -8.78 -33.91 25.76
C LEU A 165 -9.26 -34.23 27.17
N ILE A 166 -9.75 -33.24 27.91
CA ILE A 166 -10.30 -33.42 29.26
C ILE A 166 -11.47 -34.41 29.23
N MET A 167 -12.43 -34.21 28.33
CA MET A 167 -13.60 -35.09 28.23
C MET A 167 -13.25 -36.54 27.87
N MET A 168 -12.27 -36.75 26.97
CA MET A 168 -11.79 -38.09 26.63
C MET A 168 -11.20 -38.81 27.86
N PHE A 169 -10.38 -38.14 28.67
CA PHE A 169 -9.80 -38.71 29.89
C PHE A 169 -10.83 -38.96 31.00
N VAL A 170 -11.81 -38.07 31.14
CA VAL A 170 -12.89 -38.20 32.13
C VAL A 170 -13.84 -39.32 31.75
N THR A 171 -14.13 -39.51 30.45
CA THR A 171 -15.04 -40.55 29.98
C THR A 171 -14.42 -41.95 30.07
N GLU A 172 -13.25 -42.18 29.46
CA GLU A 172 -12.50 -43.44 29.57
C GLU A 172 -11.02 -43.22 29.19
N TRP A 173 -10.14 -43.25 30.18
CA TRP A 173 -8.71 -42.95 30.01
C TRP A 173 -7.95 -43.95 29.11
N ARG A 174 -8.38 -45.23 29.04
CA ARG A 174 -7.75 -46.26 28.19
C ARG A 174 -7.96 -45.96 26.72
N LEU A 175 -9.18 -45.63 26.34
CA LEU A 175 -9.51 -45.21 24.98
C LEU A 175 -8.84 -43.88 24.60
N ALA A 176 -8.74 -42.95 25.58
CA ALA A 176 -8.04 -41.70 25.40
C ALA A 176 -6.55 -41.89 25.07
N LEU A 177 -5.85 -42.74 25.82
CA LEU A 177 -4.44 -43.05 25.58
C LEU A 177 -4.24 -43.73 24.21
N ALA A 178 -5.10 -44.67 23.81
CA ALA A 178 -5.01 -45.31 22.50
C ALA A 178 -5.20 -44.32 21.34
N ALA A 179 -6.22 -43.45 21.42
CA ALA A 179 -6.48 -42.42 20.40
C ALA A 179 -5.34 -41.37 20.35
N LEU A 180 -4.84 -40.94 21.50
CA LEU A 180 -3.70 -40.02 21.60
C LEU A 180 -2.41 -40.59 21.05
N GLY A 181 -2.10 -41.86 21.36
CA GLY A 181 -0.91 -42.54 20.85
C GLY A 181 -0.88 -42.57 19.32
N ILE A 182 -2.01 -42.90 18.66
CA ILE A 182 -2.11 -42.90 17.21
C ILE A 182 -2.00 -41.48 16.65
N THR A 183 -2.66 -40.51 17.30
CA THR A 183 -2.60 -39.09 16.86
C THR A 183 -1.19 -38.54 16.98
N LEU A 184 -0.44 -38.85 18.04
CA LEU A 184 0.95 -38.43 18.24
C LEU A 184 1.88 -38.97 17.16
N VAL A 185 1.72 -40.28 16.82
CA VAL A 185 2.46 -40.89 15.69
C VAL A 185 2.14 -40.14 14.38
N GLY A 186 0.89 -39.81 14.17
CA GLY A 186 0.46 -39.08 12.99
C GLY A 186 1.03 -37.66 12.95
N LEU A 187 1.02 -36.94 14.06
CA LEU A 187 1.63 -35.60 14.16
C LEU A 187 3.15 -35.64 13.89
N LEU A 188 3.84 -36.65 14.40
CA LEU A 188 5.27 -36.84 14.12
C LEU A 188 5.52 -37.01 12.63
N LEU A 189 4.71 -37.82 11.94
CA LEU A 189 4.80 -38.02 10.49
C LEU A 189 4.55 -36.71 9.73
N VAL A 190 3.55 -35.93 10.13
CA VAL A 190 3.26 -34.61 9.53
C VAL A 190 4.43 -33.66 9.70
N VAL A 191 5.02 -33.56 10.90
CA VAL A 191 6.18 -32.71 11.18
C VAL A 191 7.38 -33.13 10.33
N LEU A 192 7.63 -34.43 10.16
CA LEU A 192 8.69 -34.93 9.30
C LEU A 192 8.48 -34.57 7.82
N ILE A 193 7.25 -34.68 7.32
CA ILE A 193 6.90 -34.26 5.95
C ILE A 193 7.06 -32.77 5.78
N MET A 194 6.57 -31.95 6.73
CA MET A 194 6.70 -30.50 6.69
C MET A 194 8.16 -30.05 6.66
N SER A 195 9.00 -30.62 7.51
CA SER A 195 10.43 -30.27 7.55
C SER A 195 11.14 -30.58 6.23
N ARG A 196 10.74 -31.65 5.54
CA ARG A 196 11.27 -32.00 4.21
C ARG A 196 10.67 -31.15 3.09
N SER A 197 9.43 -30.70 3.22
CA SER A 197 8.75 -29.92 2.19
C SER A 197 9.21 -28.46 2.14
N GLN A 198 9.71 -27.91 3.23
CA GLN A 198 10.12 -26.49 3.35
C GLN A 198 11.07 -26.05 2.23
N LYS A 199 12.07 -26.87 1.89
CA LYS A 199 13.01 -26.58 0.80
C LYS A 199 12.33 -26.42 -0.56
N TYR A 200 11.26 -27.20 -0.81
CA TYR A 200 10.53 -27.11 -2.07
C TYR A 200 9.61 -25.89 -2.13
N PHE A 201 9.06 -25.46 -0.99
CA PHE A 201 8.34 -24.21 -0.91
C PHE A 201 9.24 -23.00 -1.21
N THR A 202 10.44 -22.99 -0.64
CA THR A 202 11.44 -21.94 -0.92
C THR A 202 11.85 -21.95 -2.39
N ALA A 203 12.18 -23.12 -2.96
CA ALA A 203 12.52 -23.26 -4.37
C ALA A 203 11.39 -22.81 -5.30
N ARG A 204 10.13 -23.15 -4.97
CA ARG A 204 8.95 -22.70 -5.71
C ARG A 204 8.85 -21.16 -5.72
N GLN A 205 9.01 -20.52 -4.56
CA GLN A 205 8.93 -19.06 -4.44
C GLN A 205 10.05 -18.38 -5.23
N GLU A 206 11.26 -18.93 -5.18
CA GLU A 206 12.40 -18.42 -5.94
C GLU A 206 12.21 -18.56 -7.46
N SER A 207 11.78 -19.75 -7.92
CA SER A 207 11.53 -19.99 -9.34
C SER A 207 10.41 -19.12 -9.88
N LEU A 208 9.32 -18.95 -9.11
CA LEU A 208 8.20 -18.06 -9.48
C LEU A 208 8.67 -16.59 -9.55
N GLY A 209 9.51 -16.17 -8.61
CA GLY A 209 10.08 -14.82 -8.63
C GLY A 209 10.93 -14.55 -9.87
N LYS A 210 11.76 -15.54 -10.29
CA LYS A 210 12.58 -15.46 -11.52
C LYS A 210 11.70 -15.39 -12.77
N LEU A 211 10.66 -16.22 -12.84
CA LEU A 211 9.73 -16.22 -13.96
C LEU A 211 8.96 -14.88 -14.06
N ASN A 212 8.43 -14.39 -12.94
CA ASN A 212 7.70 -13.12 -12.93
C ASN A 212 8.59 -11.93 -13.34
N GLY A 213 9.84 -11.88 -12.81
CA GLY A 213 10.79 -10.84 -13.21
C GLY A 213 11.14 -10.89 -14.69
N TYR A 214 11.28 -12.09 -15.26
CA TYR A 214 11.52 -12.25 -16.69
C TYR A 214 10.32 -11.82 -17.55
N VAL A 215 9.10 -12.19 -17.13
CA VAL A 215 7.87 -11.78 -17.83
C VAL A 215 7.72 -10.26 -17.78
N GLU A 216 7.92 -9.62 -16.63
CA GLU A 216 7.88 -8.17 -16.49
C GLU A 216 8.89 -7.47 -17.40
N GLU A 217 10.13 -7.98 -17.46
CA GLU A 217 11.19 -7.45 -18.32
C GLU A 217 10.82 -7.56 -19.80
N MET A 218 10.39 -8.74 -20.26
CA MET A 218 10.00 -8.98 -21.64
C MET A 218 8.72 -8.24 -22.06
N TYR A 219 7.77 -8.10 -21.13
CA TYR A 219 6.55 -7.33 -21.38
C TYR A 219 6.84 -5.83 -21.49
N SER A 220 7.66 -5.30 -20.61
CA SER A 220 8.10 -3.90 -20.66
C SER A 220 8.92 -3.58 -21.92
N GLY A 221 9.71 -4.55 -22.39
CA GLY A 221 10.48 -4.46 -23.63
C GLY A 221 9.81 -5.05 -24.88
N HIS A 222 8.47 -5.28 -24.86
CA HIS A 222 7.77 -6.02 -25.89
C HIS A 222 7.97 -5.46 -27.32
N GLU A 223 8.01 -4.15 -27.50
CA GLU A 223 8.26 -3.52 -28.79
C GLU A 223 9.66 -3.89 -29.32
N VAL A 224 10.67 -3.86 -28.43
CA VAL A 224 12.05 -4.23 -28.80
C VAL A 224 12.14 -5.71 -29.17
N VAL A 225 11.47 -6.59 -28.42
CA VAL A 225 11.39 -8.03 -28.72
C VAL A 225 10.79 -8.26 -30.10
N ARG A 226 9.70 -7.55 -30.44
CA ARG A 226 9.04 -7.66 -31.77
C ARG A 226 9.91 -7.14 -32.90
N ILE A 227 10.49 -5.95 -32.77
CA ILE A 227 11.32 -5.33 -33.81
C ILE A 227 12.58 -6.17 -34.07
N SER A 228 13.18 -6.70 -32.99
CA SER A 228 14.38 -7.55 -33.06
C SER A 228 14.08 -9.00 -33.50
N ARG A 229 12.83 -9.36 -33.74
CA ARG A 229 12.38 -10.73 -34.06
C ARG A 229 12.87 -11.78 -33.04
N ALA A 230 12.96 -11.38 -31.76
CA ALA A 230 13.51 -12.19 -30.68
C ALA A 230 12.46 -13.07 -29.97
N ALA A 231 11.26 -13.25 -30.55
CA ALA A 231 10.18 -14.01 -29.91
C ALA A 231 10.56 -15.47 -29.63
N GLU A 232 11.30 -16.13 -30.53
CA GLU A 232 11.70 -17.54 -30.36
C GLU A 232 12.70 -17.74 -29.19
N PRO A 233 13.84 -17.01 -29.11
CA PRO A 233 14.74 -17.14 -27.95
C PRO A 233 14.08 -16.71 -26.64
N VAL A 234 13.22 -15.70 -26.64
CA VAL A 234 12.45 -15.27 -25.46
C VAL A 234 11.52 -16.39 -25.00
N GLY A 235 10.81 -17.05 -25.93
CA GLY A 235 9.95 -18.21 -25.65
C GLY A 235 10.72 -19.39 -25.04
N LYS A 236 11.89 -19.73 -25.60
CA LYS A 236 12.74 -20.81 -25.05
C LYS A 236 13.20 -20.54 -23.62
N THR A 237 13.57 -19.29 -23.32
CA THR A 237 13.95 -18.91 -21.94
C THR A 237 12.76 -18.96 -21.01
N PHE A 238 11.58 -18.49 -21.46
CA PHE A 238 10.33 -18.62 -20.71
C PHE A 238 10.01 -20.08 -20.39
N ASP A 239 10.08 -20.97 -21.38
CA ASP A 239 9.80 -22.39 -21.20
C ASP A 239 10.74 -23.02 -20.15
N THR A 240 12.05 -22.71 -20.21
CA THR A 240 13.04 -23.20 -19.23
C THR A 240 12.69 -22.74 -17.80
N LEU A 241 12.32 -21.45 -17.63
CA LEU A 241 11.93 -20.91 -16.33
C LEU A 241 10.60 -21.49 -15.85
N ASN A 242 9.64 -21.69 -16.77
CA ASN A 242 8.35 -22.28 -16.49
C ASN A 242 8.46 -23.76 -16.09
N ASP A 243 9.33 -24.53 -16.73
CA ASP A 243 9.62 -25.91 -16.34
C ASP A 243 10.23 -25.98 -14.92
N ALA A 244 11.13 -25.04 -14.57
CA ALA A 244 11.64 -24.95 -13.20
C ALA A 244 10.55 -24.62 -12.17
N VAL A 245 9.58 -23.76 -12.53
CA VAL A 245 8.39 -23.48 -11.70
C VAL A 245 7.50 -24.70 -11.60
N TYR A 246 7.28 -25.41 -12.71
CA TYR A 246 6.48 -26.64 -12.74
C TYR A 246 7.04 -27.71 -11.78
N ASP A 247 8.34 -28.01 -11.89
CA ASP A 247 8.99 -29.02 -11.05
C ASP A 247 8.95 -28.65 -9.56
N ALA A 248 9.27 -27.40 -9.22
CA ALA A 248 9.23 -26.92 -7.85
C ALA A 248 7.78 -26.91 -7.29
N ASN A 249 6.81 -26.49 -8.12
CA ASN A 249 5.40 -26.47 -7.76
C ASN A 249 4.84 -27.87 -7.59
N TRP A 250 5.13 -28.78 -8.52
CA TRP A 250 4.67 -30.18 -8.42
C TRP A 250 5.14 -30.84 -7.12
N ARG A 251 6.44 -30.73 -6.78
CA ARG A 251 6.99 -31.31 -5.54
C ARG A 251 6.40 -30.67 -4.29
N SER A 252 6.25 -29.35 -4.26
CA SER A 252 5.67 -28.65 -3.12
C SER A 252 4.19 -28.99 -2.92
N GLN A 253 3.42 -29.05 -4.02
CA GLN A 253 1.99 -29.37 -4.00
C GLN A 253 1.74 -30.84 -3.68
N PHE A 254 2.54 -31.77 -4.21
CA PHE A 254 2.44 -33.18 -3.87
C PHE A 254 2.61 -33.40 -2.36
N LEU A 255 3.68 -32.87 -1.76
CA LEU A 255 3.93 -33.02 -0.33
C LEU A 255 2.85 -32.35 0.52
N SER A 256 2.36 -31.15 0.13
CA SER A 256 1.24 -30.51 0.80
C SER A 256 -0.06 -31.28 0.65
N GLY A 257 -0.31 -31.79 -0.56
CA GLY A 257 -1.54 -32.54 -0.88
C GLY A 257 -1.66 -33.88 -0.14
N VAL A 258 -0.53 -34.50 0.19
CA VAL A 258 -0.52 -35.77 0.98
C VAL A 258 -0.91 -35.55 2.45
N MET A 259 -0.74 -34.33 2.99
CA MET A 259 -1.01 -34.06 4.41
C MET A 259 -2.47 -34.34 4.80
N GLN A 260 -3.44 -33.85 4.01
CA GLN A 260 -4.86 -34.05 4.35
C GLN A 260 -5.30 -35.52 4.29
N PRO A 261 -4.98 -36.27 3.22
CA PRO A 261 -5.21 -37.73 3.22
C PRO A 261 -4.53 -38.47 4.38
N LEU A 262 -3.29 -38.10 4.72
CA LEU A 262 -2.57 -38.70 5.84
C LEU A 262 -3.30 -38.44 7.17
N MET A 263 -3.72 -37.21 7.43
CA MET A 263 -4.51 -36.88 8.62
C MET A 263 -5.84 -37.64 8.67
N ASN A 264 -6.49 -37.85 7.53
CA ASN A 264 -7.71 -38.67 7.44
C ASN A 264 -7.43 -40.15 7.74
N VAL A 265 -6.32 -40.69 7.24
CA VAL A 265 -5.91 -42.08 7.57
C VAL A 265 -5.64 -42.23 9.06
N ILE A 266 -4.92 -41.28 9.67
CA ILE A 266 -4.65 -41.28 11.12
C ILE A 266 -5.95 -41.19 11.92
N GLY A 267 -6.87 -40.33 11.52
CA GLY A 267 -8.20 -40.21 12.14
C GLY A 267 -9.00 -41.50 12.02
N ASN A 268 -8.97 -42.15 10.85
CA ASN A 268 -9.63 -43.44 10.64
C ASN A 268 -8.98 -44.60 11.43
N LEU A 269 -7.65 -44.60 11.55
CA LEU A 269 -6.96 -45.57 12.42
C LEU A 269 -7.32 -45.39 13.89
N SER A 270 -7.39 -44.13 14.35
CA SER A 270 -7.85 -43.82 15.71
C SER A 270 -9.30 -44.27 15.91
N TYR A 271 -10.18 -44.06 14.93
CA TYR A 271 -11.55 -44.52 14.93
C TYR A 271 -11.61 -46.07 15.06
N VAL A 272 -10.85 -46.80 14.23
CA VAL A 272 -10.79 -48.28 14.28
C VAL A 272 -10.30 -48.77 15.66
N ALA A 273 -9.24 -48.16 16.19
CA ALA A 273 -8.72 -48.51 17.51
C ALA A 273 -9.76 -48.29 18.63
N VAL A 274 -10.48 -47.16 18.58
CA VAL A 274 -11.57 -46.86 19.53
C VAL A 274 -12.69 -47.89 19.40
N CYS A 275 -13.08 -48.28 18.19
CA CYS A 275 -14.12 -49.30 17.99
C CYS A 275 -13.67 -50.68 18.51
N VAL A 276 -12.45 -51.14 18.20
CA VAL A 276 -11.95 -52.44 18.62
C VAL A 276 -11.76 -52.52 20.14
N LEU A 277 -10.99 -51.58 20.71
CA LEU A 277 -10.74 -51.53 22.15
C LEU A 277 -12.01 -51.21 22.92
N GLY A 278 -12.86 -50.32 22.42
CA GLY A 278 -14.15 -50.00 23.04
C GLY A 278 -15.08 -51.19 23.06
N SER A 279 -15.15 -51.99 21.98
CA SER A 279 -15.95 -53.21 21.94
C SER A 279 -15.44 -54.28 22.94
N ILE A 280 -14.12 -54.43 23.08
CA ILE A 280 -13.54 -55.32 24.07
C ILE A 280 -13.93 -54.91 25.49
N LEU A 281 -13.81 -53.62 25.80
CA LEU A 281 -14.17 -53.05 27.11
C LEU A 281 -15.68 -53.14 27.39
N ALA A 282 -16.52 -52.97 26.34
CA ALA A 282 -17.97 -53.09 26.46
C ALA A 282 -18.39 -54.57 26.71
N ILE A 283 -17.78 -55.56 26.02
CA ILE A 283 -18.03 -56.97 26.27
C ILE A 283 -17.61 -57.38 27.70
N GLN A 284 -16.56 -56.74 28.23
CA GLN A 284 -16.12 -56.93 29.61
C GLN A 284 -17.04 -56.23 30.66
N GLY A 285 -18.03 -55.48 30.20
CA GLY A 285 -18.92 -54.71 31.07
C GLY A 285 -18.28 -53.49 31.76
N ILE A 286 -17.14 -53.01 31.24
CA ILE A 286 -16.40 -51.88 31.80
C ILE A 286 -16.97 -50.54 31.32
N ILE A 287 -17.47 -50.49 30.08
CA ILE A 287 -18.06 -49.30 29.47
C ILE A 287 -19.37 -49.64 28.74
N ASP A 288 -20.24 -48.65 28.57
CA ASP A 288 -21.44 -48.74 27.77
C ASP A 288 -21.16 -48.50 26.27
N ILE A 289 -22.02 -48.98 25.38
CA ILE A 289 -21.93 -48.77 23.93
C ILE A 289 -21.93 -47.28 23.60
N GLY A 290 -22.66 -46.45 24.37
CA GLY A 290 -22.69 -44.99 24.20
C GLY A 290 -21.34 -44.32 24.38
N VAL A 291 -20.46 -44.87 25.21
CA VAL A 291 -19.08 -44.37 25.38
C VAL A 291 -18.29 -44.51 24.08
N ILE A 292 -18.46 -45.60 23.35
CA ILE A 292 -17.80 -45.81 22.04
C ILE A 292 -18.26 -44.72 21.05
N VAL A 293 -19.59 -44.46 21.01
CA VAL A 293 -20.16 -43.41 20.12
C VAL A 293 -19.63 -42.05 20.49
N SER A 294 -19.57 -41.71 21.77
CA SER A 294 -18.99 -40.45 22.24
C SER A 294 -17.53 -40.29 21.82
N PHE A 295 -16.71 -41.34 21.99
CA PHE A 295 -15.29 -41.34 21.62
C PHE A 295 -15.06 -41.15 20.12
N ILE A 296 -15.88 -41.77 19.27
CA ILE A 296 -15.83 -41.58 17.82
C ILE A 296 -15.97 -40.09 17.47
N LEU A 297 -16.91 -39.42 18.12
CA LEU A 297 -17.15 -37.98 17.91
C LEU A 297 -16.01 -37.14 18.51
N TYR A 298 -15.49 -37.48 19.70
CA TYR A 298 -14.36 -36.76 20.30
C TYR A 298 -13.10 -36.86 19.45
N VAL A 299 -12.75 -38.03 18.88
CA VAL A 299 -11.58 -38.19 18.00
C VAL A 299 -11.67 -37.25 16.79
N ARG A 300 -12.85 -37.09 16.19
CA ARG A 300 -13.06 -36.14 15.09
C ARG A 300 -12.92 -34.69 15.53
N LEU A 301 -13.48 -34.35 16.69
CA LEU A 301 -13.40 -32.98 17.24
C LEU A 301 -12.01 -32.64 17.75
N PHE A 302 -11.17 -33.60 18.07
CA PHE A 302 -9.81 -33.40 18.62
C PHE A 302 -8.77 -33.08 17.53
N THR A 303 -8.88 -33.68 16.34
CA THR A 303 -7.87 -33.52 15.27
C THR A 303 -8.00 -32.20 14.51
N SER A 304 -9.21 -31.71 14.28
CA SER A 304 -9.50 -30.49 13.53
C SER A 304 -8.87 -29.20 14.15
N PRO A 305 -8.94 -28.98 15.46
CA PRO A 305 -8.36 -27.78 16.10
C PRO A 305 -6.87 -27.59 15.88
N LEU A 306 -6.09 -28.67 15.76
CA LEU A 306 -4.65 -28.54 15.55
C LEU A 306 -4.32 -27.85 14.22
N THR A 307 -5.05 -28.21 13.16
CA THR A 307 -4.88 -27.54 11.85
C THR A 307 -5.39 -26.10 11.87
N GLN A 308 -6.46 -25.82 12.60
CA GLN A 308 -7.02 -24.47 12.75
C GLN A 308 -6.07 -23.54 13.52
N ILE A 309 -5.43 -24.04 14.59
CA ILE A 309 -4.41 -23.26 15.33
C ILE A 309 -3.23 -22.95 14.42
N ALA A 310 -2.70 -23.96 13.70
CA ALA A 310 -1.58 -23.74 12.79
C ALA A 310 -1.90 -22.71 11.71
N GLN A 311 -3.07 -22.81 11.07
CA GLN A 311 -3.51 -21.85 10.07
C GLN A 311 -3.75 -20.46 10.67
N GLY A 312 -4.40 -20.40 11.83
CA GLY A 312 -4.63 -19.14 12.56
C GLY A 312 -3.34 -18.44 12.94
N MET A 313 -2.32 -19.18 13.38
CA MET A 313 -0.99 -18.64 13.70
C MET A 313 -0.29 -18.06 12.46
N THR A 314 -0.35 -18.77 11.33
CA THR A 314 0.22 -18.27 10.06
C THR A 314 -0.45 -16.97 9.61
N ASN A 315 -1.78 -16.93 9.66
CA ASN A 315 -2.54 -15.74 9.31
C ASN A 315 -2.24 -14.57 10.26
N LEU A 316 -2.08 -14.84 11.56
CA LEU A 316 -1.74 -13.84 12.56
C LEU A 316 -0.30 -13.31 12.36
N GLN A 317 0.66 -14.16 11.96
CA GLN A 317 2.01 -13.71 11.60
C GLN A 317 1.98 -12.76 10.40
N THR A 318 1.19 -13.08 9.36
CA THR A 318 1.01 -12.21 8.19
C THR A 318 0.37 -10.88 8.59
N ALA A 319 -0.68 -10.92 9.41
CA ALA A 319 -1.34 -9.71 9.93
C ALA A 319 -0.39 -8.85 10.78
N SER A 320 0.49 -9.48 11.58
CA SER A 320 1.49 -8.79 12.39
C SER A 320 2.56 -8.10 11.53
N ALA A 321 3.00 -8.75 10.45
CA ALA A 321 3.92 -8.12 9.48
C ALA A 321 3.27 -6.91 8.79
N SER A 322 1.99 -7.00 8.43
CA SER A 322 1.23 -5.87 7.90
C SER A 322 1.05 -4.75 8.93
N ALA A 323 0.77 -5.09 10.19
CA ALA A 323 0.70 -4.12 11.28
C ALA A 323 2.03 -3.36 11.46
N TYR A 324 3.16 -4.07 11.44
CA TYR A 324 4.48 -3.45 11.51
C TYR A 324 4.67 -2.39 10.42
N ARG A 325 4.37 -2.71 9.16
CA ARG A 325 4.50 -1.77 8.03
C ARG A 325 3.57 -0.56 8.16
N ILE A 326 2.37 -0.76 8.69
CA ILE A 326 1.41 0.31 8.95
C ILE A 326 1.95 1.26 10.03
N PHE A 327 2.35 0.72 11.19
CA PHE A 327 2.84 1.53 12.31
C PHE A 327 4.20 2.17 12.03
N ASP A 328 5.08 1.51 11.25
CA ASP A 328 6.31 2.10 10.73
C ASP A 328 6.03 3.39 9.94
N PHE A 329 5.03 3.36 9.06
CA PHE A 329 4.63 4.56 8.32
C PHE A 329 3.95 5.61 9.21
N LEU A 330 3.04 5.20 10.09
CA LEU A 330 2.38 6.13 11.03
C LEU A 330 3.39 6.77 12.00
N GLY A 331 4.44 6.05 12.40
CA GLY A 331 5.53 6.53 13.24
C GLY A 331 6.61 7.32 12.50
N SER A 332 6.55 7.42 11.16
CA SER A 332 7.55 8.18 10.39
C SER A 332 7.51 9.67 10.74
N GLU A 333 8.66 10.33 10.57
CA GLU A 333 8.82 11.77 10.82
C GLU A 333 7.79 12.59 10.03
N GLU A 334 7.16 13.56 10.69
CA GLU A 334 6.24 14.52 10.08
C GLU A 334 6.93 15.87 9.88
N LEU A 335 6.41 16.65 8.93
CA LEU A 335 6.75 18.05 8.84
C LEU A 335 6.30 18.76 10.13
N PRO A 336 7.10 19.71 10.64
CA PRO A 336 6.71 20.48 11.83
C PRO A 336 5.42 21.26 11.58
N ASP A 337 4.61 21.41 12.60
CA ASP A 337 3.45 22.31 12.58
C ASP A 337 3.93 23.75 12.46
N GLU A 338 3.46 24.42 11.43
CA GLU A 338 3.84 25.81 11.11
C GLU A 338 2.62 26.77 11.16
N SER A 339 1.51 26.34 11.74
CA SER A 339 0.26 27.13 11.82
C SER A 339 0.39 28.46 12.56
N GLU A 340 1.40 28.58 13.44
CA GLU A 340 1.67 29.82 14.20
C GLU A 340 2.63 30.80 13.48
N LYS A 341 3.18 30.42 12.32
CA LYS A 341 4.08 31.29 11.57
C LYS A 341 3.32 32.47 10.95
N PRO A 342 3.96 33.65 10.85
CA PRO A 342 3.33 34.84 10.26
C PRO A 342 3.05 34.65 8.76
N GLU A 343 1.95 35.21 8.29
CA GLU A 343 1.69 35.36 6.85
C GLU A 343 2.55 36.50 6.24
N LEU A 344 2.87 36.34 4.96
CA LEU A 344 3.59 37.41 4.23
C LEU A 344 2.70 38.66 4.13
N PRO A 345 3.25 39.86 4.39
CA PRO A 345 2.50 41.12 4.23
C PRO A 345 1.95 41.30 2.82
N ARG A 346 0.69 41.70 2.71
CA ARG A 346 0.04 41.96 1.40
C ARG A 346 0.03 43.45 1.08
N PRO A 347 0.12 43.90 -0.19
CA PRO A 347 0.21 43.07 -1.41
C PRO A 347 1.61 42.47 -1.61
N VAL A 348 1.67 41.21 -2.06
CA VAL A 348 2.92 40.52 -2.42
C VAL A 348 3.47 41.12 -3.72
N ARG A 349 4.72 41.58 -3.70
CA ARG A 349 5.40 42.17 -4.88
C ARG A 349 6.08 41.10 -5.73
N GLY A 350 6.54 40.03 -5.09
CA GLY A 350 7.22 38.93 -5.74
C GLY A 350 8.71 39.19 -5.98
N GLU A 351 9.36 39.93 -5.10
CA GLU A 351 10.81 40.03 -5.03
C GLU A 351 11.39 38.78 -4.39
N VAL A 352 12.47 38.21 -4.96
CA VAL A 352 13.11 37.02 -4.40
C VAL A 352 14.61 37.20 -4.35
N ASP A 353 15.19 37.05 -3.15
CA ASP A 353 16.62 37.09 -2.90
C ASP A 353 17.15 35.72 -2.47
N PHE A 354 18.20 35.29 -3.14
CA PHE A 354 18.98 34.12 -2.75
C PHE A 354 20.32 34.60 -2.23
N GLU A 355 20.61 34.35 -0.95
CA GLU A 355 21.81 34.80 -0.27
C GLU A 355 22.64 33.59 0.14
N HIS A 356 23.71 33.27 -0.58
CA HIS A 356 24.67 32.20 -0.30
C HIS A 356 24.01 30.84 -0.02
N VAL A 357 22.98 30.49 -0.81
CA VAL A 357 22.20 29.26 -0.61
C VAL A 357 23.08 28.04 -0.88
N ARG A 358 23.14 27.16 0.11
CA ARG A 358 23.84 25.87 0.05
C ARG A 358 22.88 24.73 0.33
N PHE A 359 23.05 23.61 -0.38
CA PHE A 359 22.17 22.47 -0.18
C PHE A 359 22.81 21.13 -0.57
N SER A 360 22.54 20.13 0.27
CA SER A 360 22.75 18.70 0.00
C SER A 360 21.47 17.95 0.29
N TYR A 361 21.14 16.93 -0.51
CA TYR A 361 19.99 16.08 -0.20
C TYR A 361 20.26 15.25 1.07
N PRO A 362 19.25 15.04 1.93
CA PRO A 362 19.39 14.26 3.17
C PRO A 362 19.86 12.82 2.97
N ASP A 363 19.63 12.26 1.78
CA ASP A 363 20.06 10.91 1.38
C ASP A 363 21.53 10.84 0.96
N SER A 364 22.14 11.97 0.67
CA SER A 364 23.54 12.07 0.24
C SER A 364 24.18 13.34 0.79
N PRO A 365 24.32 13.47 2.13
CA PRO A 365 24.73 14.72 2.78
C PRO A 365 26.15 15.13 2.40
N ASP A 366 27.00 14.19 2.03
CA ASP A 366 28.38 14.45 1.58
C ASP A 366 28.44 15.02 0.17
N LYS A 367 27.36 14.90 -0.62
CA LYS A 367 27.28 15.40 -1.98
C LYS A 367 26.58 16.75 -2.02
N ILE A 368 27.34 17.83 -2.01
CA ILE A 368 26.81 19.18 -2.15
C ILE A 368 26.26 19.35 -3.58
N ILE A 369 24.97 19.62 -3.70
CA ILE A 369 24.29 19.85 -4.98
C ILE A 369 24.26 21.33 -5.34
N ILE A 370 24.00 22.20 -4.38
CA ILE A 370 24.10 23.67 -4.52
C ILE A 370 25.19 24.14 -3.57
N LYS A 371 26.21 24.83 -4.11
CA LYS A 371 27.42 25.17 -3.36
C LYS A 371 27.39 26.60 -2.82
N ASP A 372 27.04 27.57 -3.68
CA ASP A 372 26.90 28.98 -3.32
C ASP A 372 26.02 29.68 -4.37
N PHE A 373 24.70 29.60 -4.16
CA PHE A 373 23.77 30.20 -5.08
C PHE A 373 23.28 31.54 -4.54
N SER A 374 23.70 32.63 -5.20
CA SER A 374 23.33 34.01 -4.85
C SER A 374 22.76 34.71 -6.08
N ALA A 375 21.52 35.24 -5.97
CA ALA A 375 20.84 35.96 -7.03
C ALA A 375 19.76 36.88 -6.45
N HIS A 376 19.55 38.02 -7.10
CA HIS A 376 18.45 38.94 -6.82
C HIS A 376 17.48 38.94 -8.00
N VAL A 377 16.20 38.79 -7.72
CA VAL A 377 15.12 38.76 -8.70
C VAL A 377 14.11 39.85 -8.36
N ALA A 378 14.00 40.84 -9.25
CA ALA A 378 13.08 41.95 -9.07
C ALA A 378 11.61 41.56 -9.31
N PRO A 379 10.64 42.26 -8.73
CA PRO A 379 9.21 42.06 -8.97
C PRO A 379 8.85 42.04 -10.45
N GLY A 380 8.09 41.07 -10.89
CA GLY A 380 7.63 40.92 -12.28
C GLY A 380 8.70 40.47 -13.28
N GLN A 381 9.90 40.11 -12.82
CA GLN A 381 11.02 39.73 -13.67
C GLN A 381 10.86 38.25 -14.15
N LYS A 382 11.12 38.02 -15.42
CA LYS A 382 11.17 36.67 -16.00
C LYS A 382 12.60 36.14 -15.94
N VAL A 383 12.84 35.15 -15.10
CA VAL A 383 14.15 34.52 -14.85
C VAL A 383 14.24 33.19 -15.55
N ALA A 384 15.21 33.02 -16.46
CA ALA A 384 15.51 31.71 -17.07
C ALA A 384 16.67 31.03 -16.32
N ILE A 385 16.46 29.81 -15.85
CA ILE A 385 17.50 28.98 -15.25
C ILE A 385 17.98 27.99 -16.31
N VAL A 386 19.22 28.13 -16.76
CA VAL A 386 19.83 27.32 -17.83
C VAL A 386 21.06 26.58 -17.33
N GLY A 387 21.38 25.44 -17.93
CA GLY A 387 22.57 24.65 -17.59
C GLY A 387 22.41 23.17 -18.00
N PRO A 388 23.48 22.40 -17.99
CA PRO A 388 23.44 20.98 -18.34
C PRO A 388 22.58 20.17 -17.37
N THR A 389 22.25 18.95 -17.77
CA THR A 389 21.57 18.00 -16.87
C THR A 389 22.45 17.74 -15.64
N GLY A 390 21.84 17.79 -14.46
CA GLY A 390 22.55 17.64 -13.18
C GLY A 390 23.16 18.93 -12.62
N ALA A 391 22.98 20.10 -13.26
CA ALA A 391 23.48 21.38 -12.76
C ALA A 391 22.79 21.89 -11.48
N GLY A 392 21.66 21.28 -11.05
CA GLY A 392 20.90 21.69 -9.85
C GLY A 392 19.64 22.50 -10.13
N LYS A 393 19.20 22.66 -11.38
CA LYS A 393 18.03 23.49 -11.76
C LYS A 393 16.75 23.10 -11.03
N THR A 394 16.36 21.83 -11.09
CA THR A 394 15.16 21.30 -10.41
C THR A 394 15.32 21.37 -8.87
N THR A 395 16.55 21.23 -8.37
CA THR A 395 16.83 21.39 -6.94
C THR A 395 16.52 22.82 -6.47
N MET A 396 16.89 23.84 -7.25
CA MET A 396 16.55 25.24 -6.91
C MET A 396 15.05 25.48 -6.82
N VAL A 397 14.26 24.90 -7.74
CA VAL A 397 12.79 24.94 -7.68
C VAL A 397 12.27 24.29 -6.41
N ASN A 398 12.79 23.13 -6.05
CA ASN A 398 12.39 22.41 -4.84
C ASN A 398 12.72 23.21 -3.56
N LEU A 399 13.84 23.95 -3.56
CA LEU A 399 14.21 24.82 -2.44
C LEU A 399 13.33 26.07 -2.38
N LEU A 400 13.03 26.69 -3.52
CA LEU A 400 12.15 27.84 -3.61
C LEU A 400 10.72 27.50 -3.12
N MET A 401 10.22 26.30 -3.47
CA MET A 401 8.95 25.76 -2.97
C MET A 401 9.03 25.22 -1.54
N ARG A 402 10.22 25.23 -0.95
CA ARG A 402 10.44 24.73 0.40
C ARG A 402 10.01 23.26 0.60
N PHE A 403 10.12 22.43 -0.46
CA PHE A 403 10.00 20.98 -0.33
C PHE A 403 11.17 20.36 0.44
N TYR A 404 12.29 21.06 0.47
CA TYR A 404 13.48 20.80 1.28
C TYR A 404 13.93 22.07 1.96
N GLU A 405 14.48 21.96 3.18
CA GLU A 405 15.14 23.06 3.84
C GLU A 405 16.56 23.23 3.31
N ILE A 406 17.02 24.48 3.16
CA ILE A 406 18.39 24.79 2.78
C ILE A 406 19.37 24.36 3.88
N SER A 407 20.62 24.00 3.50
CA SER A 407 21.65 23.65 4.47
C SER A 407 22.32 24.88 5.09
N ASP A 408 22.46 25.95 4.30
CA ASP A 408 23.06 27.23 4.72
C ASP A 408 22.60 28.35 3.78
N GLY A 409 22.76 29.60 4.20
CA GLY A 409 22.30 30.78 3.46
C GLY A 409 20.85 31.16 3.77
N CYS A 410 20.23 31.93 2.87
CA CYS A 410 18.85 32.39 3.05
C CYS A 410 18.14 32.54 1.69
N ILE A 411 16.85 32.22 1.65
CA ILE A 411 15.94 32.57 0.56
C ILE A 411 14.91 33.55 1.14
N ARG A 412 14.83 34.76 0.62
CA ARG A 412 13.85 35.79 1.06
C ARG A 412 12.80 36.00 -0.02
N ILE A 413 11.56 36.19 0.41
CA ILE A 413 10.43 36.58 -0.44
C ILE A 413 9.91 37.90 0.11
N ASP A 414 9.95 38.96 -0.71
CA ASP A 414 9.63 40.33 -0.32
C ASP A 414 10.36 40.75 0.98
N GLY A 415 11.63 40.35 1.12
CA GLY A 415 12.49 40.65 2.27
C GLY A 415 12.30 39.72 3.49
N VAL A 416 11.28 38.87 3.51
CA VAL A 416 11.03 37.92 4.61
C VAL A 416 11.69 36.57 4.31
N PRO A 417 12.48 35.99 5.22
CA PRO A 417 13.04 34.63 5.05
C PRO A 417 11.95 33.60 4.83
N SER A 418 12.07 32.76 3.80
CA SER A 418 11.09 31.70 3.51
C SER A 418 10.96 30.69 4.66
N SER A 419 12.01 30.53 5.47
CA SER A 419 11.99 29.69 6.67
C SER A 419 11.09 30.24 7.79
N GLU A 420 10.80 31.53 7.81
CA GLU A 420 9.89 32.16 8.78
C GLU A 420 8.42 32.11 8.35
N LEU A 421 8.15 31.86 7.07
CA LEU A 421 6.80 31.67 6.54
C LEU A 421 6.34 30.21 6.74
N SER A 422 5.02 29.98 6.72
CA SER A 422 4.53 28.58 6.61
C SER A 422 4.75 28.03 5.21
N ARG A 423 4.95 26.69 5.07
CA ARG A 423 5.03 26.06 3.74
C ARG A 423 3.76 26.29 2.93
N GLU A 424 2.61 26.27 3.59
CA GLU A 424 1.32 26.53 2.96
C GLU A 424 1.28 27.94 2.33
N ASP A 425 1.77 28.96 3.04
CA ASP A 425 1.81 30.32 2.50
C ASP A 425 2.82 30.44 1.35
N VAL A 426 4.01 29.83 1.47
CA VAL A 426 4.96 29.78 0.36
C VAL A 426 4.33 29.12 -0.87
N HIS A 427 3.63 28.01 -0.70
CA HIS A 427 2.96 27.31 -1.81
C HIS A 427 1.83 28.16 -2.45
N LYS A 428 1.10 28.96 -1.67
CA LYS A 428 0.07 29.87 -2.19
C LYS A 428 0.65 31.00 -3.06
N LEU A 429 1.92 31.34 -2.85
CA LEU A 429 2.59 32.41 -3.61
C LEU A 429 2.97 31.98 -5.03
N PHE A 430 3.07 30.68 -5.30
CA PHE A 430 3.54 30.16 -6.57
C PHE A 430 2.45 29.41 -7.34
N GLY A 431 2.28 29.75 -8.62
CA GLY A 431 1.62 28.91 -9.59
C GLY A 431 2.65 28.00 -10.27
N MET A 432 2.38 26.69 -10.37
CA MET A 432 3.32 25.74 -10.98
C MET A 432 2.78 25.14 -12.26
N VAL A 433 3.64 25.09 -13.29
CA VAL A 433 3.43 24.28 -14.49
C VAL A 433 4.63 23.35 -14.62
N LEU A 434 4.42 22.07 -14.31
CA LEU A 434 5.46 21.04 -14.32
C LEU A 434 5.62 20.42 -15.72
N GLN A 435 6.76 19.79 -15.94
CA GLN A 435 7.07 18.99 -17.14
C GLN A 435 6.07 17.85 -17.31
N ASP A 436 5.82 17.09 -16.24
CA ASP A 436 4.82 16.02 -16.21
C ASP A 436 3.43 16.63 -15.94
N THR A 437 2.62 16.66 -16.99
CA THR A 437 1.26 17.18 -16.92
C THR A 437 0.33 16.19 -16.25
N TRP A 438 -0.03 16.45 -15.00
CA TRP A 438 -0.94 15.60 -14.25
C TRP A 438 -2.37 16.13 -14.26
N LEU A 439 -3.30 15.27 -14.70
CA LEU A 439 -4.74 15.47 -14.60
C LEU A 439 -5.32 14.25 -13.88
N PHE A 440 -6.24 14.48 -12.94
CA PHE A 440 -6.93 13.39 -12.26
C PHE A 440 -8.20 12.97 -13.01
N GLU A 441 -8.69 11.77 -12.73
CA GLU A 441 -9.96 11.28 -13.26
C GLU A 441 -11.10 12.09 -12.65
N GLY A 442 -11.68 12.96 -13.47
CA GLY A 442 -12.71 13.93 -13.09
C GLY A 442 -13.07 14.81 -14.28
N THR A 443 -14.01 15.73 -14.12
CA THR A 443 -14.44 16.63 -15.19
C THR A 443 -13.33 17.61 -15.59
N VAL A 444 -13.44 18.19 -16.78
CA VAL A 444 -12.57 19.31 -17.20
C VAL A 444 -12.66 20.45 -16.18
N ARG A 445 -13.87 20.77 -15.70
CA ARG A 445 -14.12 21.78 -14.69
C ARG A 445 -13.32 21.49 -13.41
N GLU A 446 -13.48 20.30 -12.85
CA GLU A 446 -12.77 19.90 -11.63
C GLU A 446 -11.27 19.97 -11.80
N ASN A 447 -10.73 19.54 -12.94
CA ASN A 447 -9.31 19.64 -13.24
C ASN A 447 -8.81 21.08 -13.38
N LEU A 448 -9.61 22.01 -13.90
CA LEU A 448 -9.24 23.41 -14.01
C LEU A 448 -9.36 24.17 -12.70
N VAL A 449 -10.47 23.99 -11.99
CA VAL A 449 -10.75 24.67 -10.70
C VAL A 449 -9.89 24.10 -9.58
N TYR A 450 -9.74 22.79 -9.57
CA TYR A 450 -8.98 22.01 -8.56
C TYR A 450 -9.38 22.37 -7.13
N ASN A 451 -8.64 23.25 -6.45
CA ASN A 451 -8.86 23.68 -5.06
C ASN A 451 -9.30 25.15 -4.91
N LEU A 452 -9.72 25.78 -6.00
CA LEU A 452 -10.14 27.19 -5.96
C LEU A 452 -11.64 27.27 -5.64
N PRO A 453 -12.04 28.01 -4.59
CA PRO A 453 -13.45 28.26 -4.33
C PRO A 453 -14.01 29.26 -5.36
N ASP A 454 -15.31 29.16 -5.62
CA ASP A 454 -16.13 30.17 -6.31
C ASP A 454 -15.67 30.62 -7.71
N VAL A 455 -15.08 29.69 -8.51
CA VAL A 455 -14.73 29.98 -9.90
C VAL A 455 -15.99 30.01 -10.78
N THR A 456 -16.25 31.15 -11.41
CA THR A 456 -17.40 31.31 -12.31
C THR A 456 -17.14 30.75 -13.71
N ASP A 457 -18.22 30.40 -14.44
CA ASP A 457 -18.12 29.96 -15.83
C ASP A 457 -17.51 31.03 -16.75
N GLU A 458 -17.69 32.31 -16.42
CA GLU A 458 -17.08 33.41 -17.17
C GLU A 458 -15.55 33.41 -17.01
N GLN A 459 -15.04 33.14 -15.79
CA GLN A 459 -13.61 33.01 -15.53
C GLN A 459 -13.03 31.80 -16.27
N LEU A 460 -13.70 30.64 -16.21
CA LEU A 460 -13.31 29.44 -16.95
C LEU A 460 -13.24 29.70 -18.46
N ASN A 461 -14.28 30.31 -19.03
CA ASN A 461 -14.32 30.64 -20.46
C ASN A 461 -13.24 31.66 -20.85
N ARG A 462 -12.93 32.63 -19.98
CA ARG A 462 -11.89 33.63 -20.22
C ARG A 462 -10.51 32.96 -20.28
N VAL A 463 -10.19 32.11 -19.32
CA VAL A 463 -8.92 31.42 -19.25
C VAL A 463 -8.77 30.40 -20.39
N CYS A 464 -9.80 29.64 -20.70
CA CYS A 464 -9.77 28.71 -21.83
C CYS A 464 -9.54 29.42 -23.17
N ARG A 465 -10.15 30.60 -23.40
CA ARG A 465 -9.84 31.42 -24.57
C ARG A 465 -8.40 31.94 -24.56
N ALA A 466 -7.90 32.34 -23.39
CA ALA A 466 -6.52 32.79 -23.26
C ALA A 466 -5.50 31.71 -23.62
N CYS A 467 -5.79 30.44 -23.28
CA CYS A 467 -4.97 29.28 -23.58
C CYS A 467 -5.28 28.64 -24.95
N GLY A 468 -6.25 29.14 -25.72
CA GLY A 468 -6.67 28.54 -26.98
C GLY A 468 -7.39 27.20 -26.84
N LEU A 469 -7.95 26.89 -25.66
CA LEU A 469 -8.69 25.67 -25.33
C LEU A 469 -10.18 25.77 -25.64
N ASP A 470 -10.72 26.93 -25.99
CA ASP A 470 -12.15 27.16 -26.16
C ASP A 470 -12.80 26.24 -27.21
N LYS A 471 -12.12 26.01 -28.35
CA LYS A 471 -12.59 25.07 -29.38
C LYS A 471 -12.53 23.62 -28.89
N PHE A 472 -11.48 23.24 -28.19
CA PHE A 472 -11.32 21.90 -27.66
C PHE A 472 -12.42 21.59 -26.65
N VAL A 473 -12.61 22.44 -25.64
CA VAL A 473 -13.63 22.23 -24.61
C VAL A 473 -15.03 22.16 -25.20
N ARG A 474 -15.36 23.02 -26.17
CA ARG A 474 -16.67 22.98 -26.89
C ARG A 474 -16.85 21.76 -27.77
N SER A 475 -15.77 21.09 -28.19
CA SER A 475 -15.87 19.87 -29.02
C SER A 475 -16.10 18.61 -28.16
N LEU A 476 -15.97 18.72 -26.85
CA LEU A 476 -16.26 17.63 -25.94
C LEU A 476 -17.77 17.44 -25.76
N PRO A 477 -18.25 16.20 -25.52
CA PRO A 477 -19.69 15.90 -25.44
C PRO A 477 -20.43 16.79 -24.43
N ASP A 478 -19.90 16.93 -23.22
CA ASP A 478 -20.48 17.68 -22.11
C ASP A 478 -19.66 18.94 -21.77
N SER A 479 -18.82 19.44 -22.70
CA SER A 479 -18.00 20.64 -22.53
C SER A 479 -17.16 20.57 -21.24
N PHE A 480 -17.34 21.51 -20.30
CA PHE A 480 -16.61 21.54 -19.03
C PHE A 480 -16.94 20.36 -18.10
N ASP A 481 -18.08 19.73 -18.25
CA ASP A 481 -18.54 18.63 -17.39
C ASP A 481 -18.18 17.26 -17.97
N THR A 482 -17.46 17.22 -19.12
CA THR A 482 -16.89 15.99 -19.67
C THR A 482 -15.84 15.41 -18.72
N VAL A 483 -16.00 14.12 -18.37
CA VAL A 483 -15.05 13.40 -17.51
C VAL A 483 -13.81 13.02 -18.32
N LEU A 484 -12.66 13.41 -17.80
CA LEU A 484 -11.34 13.03 -18.32
C LEU A 484 -10.93 11.69 -17.69
N SER A 485 -10.82 10.66 -18.50
CA SER A 485 -10.37 9.32 -18.10
C SER A 485 -9.28 8.82 -19.06
N GLU A 486 -8.67 7.68 -18.78
CA GLU A 486 -7.71 7.05 -19.71
C GLU A 486 -8.30 6.76 -21.09
N SER A 487 -9.62 6.56 -21.19
CA SER A 487 -10.34 6.35 -22.43
C SER A 487 -10.58 7.65 -23.23
N THR A 488 -10.47 8.81 -22.57
CA THR A 488 -10.64 10.11 -23.22
C THR A 488 -9.33 10.48 -23.90
N SER A 489 -9.29 10.41 -25.23
CA SER A 489 -8.10 10.71 -26.03
C SER A 489 -7.76 12.19 -26.00
N ILE A 490 -6.96 12.62 -25.00
CA ILE A 490 -6.44 13.98 -24.87
C ILE A 490 -4.98 13.99 -25.28
N SER A 491 -4.60 14.86 -26.23
CA SER A 491 -3.19 14.99 -26.63
C SER A 491 -2.32 15.58 -25.51
N ALA A 492 -1.01 15.25 -25.52
CA ALA A 492 -0.04 15.78 -24.56
C ALA A 492 -0.07 17.33 -24.50
N GLY A 493 -0.20 17.99 -25.66
CA GLY A 493 -0.31 19.44 -25.73
C GLY A 493 -1.62 19.98 -25.11
N GLN A 494 -2.74 19.29 -25.29
CA GLN A 494 -4.01 19.69 -24.64
C GLN A 494 -3.91 19.52 -23.11
N LYS A 495 -3.29 18.43 -22.62
CA LYS A 495 -3.01 18.25 -21.18
C LYS A 495 -2.17 19.42 -20.65
N GLN A 496 -1.14 19.81 -21.37
CA GLN A 496 -0.28 20.93 -20.97
C GLN A 496 -1.03 22.27 -20.95
N LEU A 497 -1.86 22.54 -21.97
CA LEU A 497 -2.70 23.74 -22.00
C LEU A 497 -3.71 23.77 -20.83
N LEU A 498 -4.27 22.64 -20.43
CA LEU A 498 -5.15 22.54 -19.25
C LEU A 498 -4.39 22.84 -17.95
N THR A 499 -3.14 22.38 -17.79
CA THR A 499 -2.34 22.72 -16.61
C THR A 499 -1.92 24.19 -16.58
N ILE A 500 -1.64 24.80 -17.73
CA ILE A 500 -1.42 26.25 -17.85
C ILE A 500 -2.70 27.02 -17.47
N ALA A 501 -3.87 26.58 -17.96
CA ALA A 501 -5.15 27.18 -17.61
C ALA A 501 -5.45 27.10 -16.11
N ARG A 502 -5.12 25.99 -15.45
CA ARG A 502 -5.17 25.83 -13.99
C ARG A 502 -4.31 26.88 -13.28
N ALA A 503 -3.05 27.04 -13.70
CA ALA A 503 -2.15 28.05 -13.13
C ALA A 503 -2.63 29.50 -13.39
N MET A 504 -3.28 29.78 -14.53
CA MET A 504 -3.91 31.08 -14.79
C MET A 504 -5.09 31.36 -13.85
N LEU A 505 -5.91 30.36 -13.57
CA LEU A 505 -7.04 30.48 -12.62
C LEU A 505 -6.56 30.72 -11.20
N GLN A 506 -5.49 30.06 -10.78
CA GLN A 506 -4.88 30.23 -9.45
C GLN A 506 -4.43 31.68 -9.21
N ASN A 507 -4.04 32.38 -10.25
CA ASN A 507 -3.65 33.80 -10.22
C ASN A 507 -2.59 34.14 -9.16
N ALA A 508 -1.64 33.24 -8.95
CA ALA A 508 -0.55 33.45 -8.00
C ALA A 508 0.38 34.60 -8.44
N PRO A 509 0.99 35.34 -7.49
CA PRO A 509 1.90 36.46 -7.79
C PRO A 509 3.21 36.04 -8.45
N MET A 510 3.64 34.81 -8.20
CA MET A 510 4.86 34.21 -8.75
C MET A 510 4.58 32.90 -9.48
N LEU A 511 5.47 32.53 -10.39
CA LEU A 511 5.31 31.34 -11.22
C LEU A 511 6.59 30.52 -11.25
N ILE A 512 6.42 29.20 -11.29
CA ILE A 512 7.47 28.22 -11.57
C ILE A 512 7.04 27.41 -12.79
N LEU A 513 7.86 27.46 -13.83
CA LEU A 513 7.56 26.85 -15.11
C LEU A 513 8.69 25.89 -15.49
N ASP A 514 8.37 24.59 -15.61
CA ASP A 514 9.32 23.58 -16.09
C ASP A 514 8.94 23.21 -17.54
N GLU A 515 9.77 23.66 -18.48
CA GLU A 515 9.47 23.64 -19.90
C GLU A 515 10.07 22.42 -20.58
N ALA A 516 9.33 21.30 -20.63
CA ALA A 516 9.68 20.17 -21.46
C ALA A 516 8.49 19.77 -22.35
N THR A 517 8.60 20.04 -23.65
CA THR A 517 7.57 19.71 -24.64
C THR A 517 8.21 18.94 -25.80
N SER A 518 8.78 17.79 -25.54
CA SER A 518 9.47 16.96 -26.57
C SER A 518 8.55 16.20 -27.52
N SER A 519 7.21 16.29 -27.38
CA SER A 519 6.28 15.40 -28.11
C SER A 519 5.02 16.10 -28.60
N VAL A 520 5.09 17.41 -28.97
CA VAL A 520 3.92 18.20 -29.38
C VAL A 520 4.12 18.73 -30.80
N ASP A 521 3.05 18.75 -31.60
CA ASP A 521 3.09 19.32 -32.95
C ASP A 521 3.33 20.84 -32.92
N THR A 522 3.90 21.38 -34.00
CA THR A 522 4.32 22.79 -34.11
C THR A 522 3.18 23.78 -33.85
N ARG A 523 1.94 23.46 -34.25
CA ARG A 523 0.80 24.35 -34.06
C ARG A 523 0.40 24.43 -32.57
N THR A 524 0.34 23.29 -31.92
CA THR A 524 0.04 23.22 -30.49
C THR A 524 1.19 23.84 -29.66
N GLU A 525 2.43 23.67 -30.11
CA GLU A 525 3.60 24.33 -29.52
C GLU A 525 3.47 25.85 -29.49
N LEU A 526 3.05 26.47 -30.62
CA LEU A 526 2.80 27.92 -30.67
C LEU A 526 1.66 28.36 -29.74
N LEU A 527 0.63 27.53 -29.56
CA LEU A 527 -0.43 27.82 -28.60
C LEU A 527 0.07 27.77 -27.16
N ILE A 528 0.86 26.77 -26.81
CA ILE A 528 1.48 26.62 -25.48
C ILE A 528 2.36 27.84 -25.20
N GLN A 529 3.22 28.22 -26.17
CA GLN A 529 4.10 29.38 -26.01
C GLN A 529 3.31 30.68 -25.75
N ARG A 530 2.26 30.94 -26.52
CA ARG A 530 1.38 32.11 -26.31
C ARG A 530 0.67 32.08 -24.96
N ALA A 531 0.21 30.90 -24.54
CA ALA A 531 -0.42 30.73 -23.22
C ALA A 531 0.57 30.98 -22.09
N MET A 532 1.82 30.50 -22.23
CA MET A 532 2.91 30.74 -21.27
C MET A 532 3.30 32.20 -21.20
N ASP A 533 3.48 32.88 -22.35
CA ASP A 533 3.79 34.31 -22.39
C ASP A 533 2.71 35.13 -21.68
N LYS A 534 1.43 34.80 -21.93
CA LYS A 534 0.30 35.44 -21.25
C LYS A 534 0.22 35.13 -19.76
N LEU A 535 0.59 33.92 -19.34
CA LEU A 535 0.64 33.52 -17.95
C LEU A 535 1.72 34.32 -17.19
N THR A 536 2.87 34.59 -17.81
CA THR A 536 4.02 35.29 -17.19
C THR A 536 3.90 36.81 -17.16
N GLU A 537 2.93 37.44 -17.86
CA GLU A 537 2.72 38.87 -17.89
C GLU A 537 2.56 39.48 -16.48
N ASN A 538 3.40 40.43 -16.10
CA ASN A 538 3.39 41.13 -14.81
C ASN A 538 3.55 40.22 -13.57
N ARG A 539 4.22 39.07 -13.71
CA ARG A 539 4.48 38.15 -12.62
C ARG A 539 5.94 37.73 -12.58
N THR A 540 6.50 37.67 -11.38
CA THR A 540 7.84 37.10 -11.22
C THR A 540 7.81 35.61 -11.60
N SER A 541 8.63 35.21 -12.55
CA SER A 541 8.55 33.88 -13.15
C SER A 541 9.93 33.23 -13.20
N PHE A 542 10.03 32.02 -12.62
CA PHE A 542 11.22 31.17 -12.70
C PHE A 542 10.96 30.09 -13.75
N VAL A 543 11.74 30.09 -14.82
CA VAL A 543 11.57 29.15 -15.93
C VAL A 543 12.80 28.26 -16.05
N ILE A 544 12.63 26.93 -15.89
CA ILE A 544 13.65 25.97 -16.28
C ILE A 544 13.59 25.86 -17.79
N ALA A 545 14.46 26.62 -18.46
CA ALA A 545 14.35 26.81 -19.89
C ALA A 545 15.07 25.70 -20.67
N HIS A 546 14.32 25.02 -21.52
CA HIS A 546 14.79 24.07 -22.51
C HIS A 546 14.58 24.56 -23.95
N ARG A 547 13.96 25.75 -24.12
CA ARG A 547 13.65 26.35 -25.42
C ARG A 547 14.36 27.66 -25.64
N LEU A 548 14.78 27.85 -26.89
CA LEU A 548 15.49 29.03 -27.33
C LEU A 548 14.69 30.34 -27.13
N SER A 549 13.41 30.31 -27.49
CA SER A 549 12.52 31.47 -27.38
C SER A 549 12.37 31.95 -25.93
N THR A 550 12.22 31.02 -25.00
CA THR A 550 12.06 31.31 -23.58
C THR A 550 13.33 31.92 -22.98
N ILE A 551 14.50 31.41 -23.40
CA ILE A 551 15.80 31.94 -22.94
C ILE A 551 16.03 33.35 -23.47
N LYS A 552 15.78 33.60 -24.77
CA LYS A 552 15.99 34.92 -25.39
C LYS A 552 15.12 36.02 -24.78
N ASN A 553 13.89 35.69 -24.39
CA ASN A 553 12.91 36.62 -23.89
C ASN A 553 12.94 36.76 -22.36
N ALA A 554 13.93 36.21 -21.67
CA ALA A 554 14.10 36.35 -20.24
C ALA A 554 14.80 37.66 -19.88
N ASP A 555 14.33 38.33 -18.83
CA ASP A 555 14.93 39.56 -18.31
C ASP A 555 16.25 39.25 -17.59
N LEU A 556 16.35 38.07 -16.98
CA LEU A 556 17.54 37.56 -16.31
C LEU A 556 17.77 36.11 -16.66
N ILE A 557 18.97 35.74 -17.07
CA ILE A 557 19.41 34.39 -17.29
C ILE A 557 20.42 34.02 -16.20
N LEU A 558 20.15 32.96 -15.46
CA LEU A 558 21.05 32.37 -14.47
C LEU A 558 21.63 31.09 -15.06
N VAL A 559 22.92 31.09 -15.33
CA VAL A 559 23.62 29.96 -15.94
C VAL A 559 24.25 29.12 -14.85
N MET A 560 23.71 27.93 -14.66
CA MET A 560 24.14 26.98 -13.62
C MET A 560 25.08 25.94 -14.16
N LYS A 561 26.16 25.66 -13.44
CA LYS A 561 27.05 24.52 -13.66
C LYS A 561 27.56 23.99 -12.32
N ASP A 562 27.48 22.67 -12.14
CA ASP A 562 28.00 21.98 -10.96
C ASP A 562 27.53 22.57 -9.62
N GLY A 563 26.29 23.09 -9.58
CA GLY A 563 25.66 23.64 -8.37
C GLY A 563 25.93 25.12 -8.08
N ASP A 564 26.62 25.83 -8.98
CA ASP A 564 26.91 27.27 -8.85
C ASP A 564 26.33 28.07 -10.02
N ILE A 565 26.07 29.38 -9.80
CA ILE A 565 25.84 30.34 -10.89
C ILE A 565 27.20 30.77 -11.41
N ILE A 566 27.51 30.38 -12.64
CA ILE A 566 28.79 30.75 -13.28
C ILE A 566 28.70 32.03 -14.13
N GLU A 567 27.50 32.32 -14.65
CA GLU A 567 27.21 33.54 -15.43
C GLU A 567 25.79 34.01 -15.14
N SER A 568 25.56 35.33 -15.15
CA SER A 568 24.24 35.93 -15.06
C SER A 568 24.15 37.18 -15.94
N GLY A 569 22.98 37.43 -16.52
CA GLY A 569 22.75 38.61 -17.39
C GLY A 569 21.61 38.37 -18.37
N THR A 570 21.49 39.26 -19.36
CA THR A 570 20.56 39.11 -20.50
C THR A 570 21.17 38.24 -21.60
N HIS A 571 20.34 37.75 -22.52
CA HIS A 571 20.82 37.00 -23.69
C HIS A 571 21.95 37.73 -24.44
N GLU A 572 21.74 39.01 -24.73
CA GLU A 572 22.74 39.82 -25.49
C GLU A 572 24.05 39.95 -24.74
N THR A 573 24.00 40.27 -23.44
CA THR A 573 25.21 40.44 -22.62
C THR A 573 26.01 39.17 -22.47
N LEU A 574 25.32 38.03 -22.31
CA LEU A 574 25.96 36.70 -22.16
C LEU A 574 26.53 36.18 -23.49
N MET A 575 25.87 36.46 -24.62
CA MET A 575 26.41 36.14 -25.95
C MET A 575 27.67 36.94 -26.27
N GLN A 576 27.67 38.26 -25.95
CA GLN A 576 28.84 39.11 -26.13
C GLN A 576 30.06 38.69 -25.30
N ARG A 577 29.83 38.15 -24.08
CA ARG A 577 30.92 37.60 -23.24
C ARG A 577 31.58 36.35 -23.82
N ASN A 578 30.94 35.70 -24.79
CA ASN A 578 31.39 34.49 -25.43
C ASN A 578 31.87 33.39 -24.44
N GLY A 579 31.16 33.28 -23.31
CA GLY A 579 31.44 32.39 -22.20
C GLY A 579 30.75 31.03 -22.32
N PHE A 580 30.49 30.39 -21.18
CA PHE A 580 29.83 29.09 -21.09
C PHE A 580 28.41 29.13 -21.67
N TYR A 581 27.65 30.24 -21.43
CA TYR A 581 26.33 30.43 -22.00
C TYR A 581 26.36 30.40 -23.52
N ALA A 582 27.25 31.16 -24.15
CA ALA A 582 27.36 31.22 -25.60
C ALA A 582 27.73 29.83 -26.19
N ALA A 583 28.67 29.11 -25.55
CA ALA A 583 29.02 27.74 -25.94
C ALA A 583 27.82 26.78 -25.81
N LEU A 584 27.07 26.83 -24.69
CA LEU A 584 25.87 26.04 -24.48
C LEU A 584 24.78 26.33 -25.51
N TYR A 585 24.54 27.62 -25.77
CA TYR A 585 23.60 28.09 -26.74
C TYR A 585 23.91 27.58 -28.15
N ASN A 586 25.14 27.76 -28.63
CA ASN A 586 25.57 27.32 -29.96
C ASN A 586 25.52 25.80 -30.10
N SER A 587 25.92 25.06 -29.05
CA SER A 587 25.91 23.58 -29.11
C SER A 587 24.51 22.96 -29.13
N GLN A 588 23.53 23.58 -28.49
CA GLN A 588 22.17 23.05 -28.39
C GLN A 588 21.21 23.59 -29.47
N PHE A 589 21.45 24.78 -30.01
CA PHE A 589 20.45 25.50 -30.80
C PHE A 589 20.89 25.92 -32.20
N GLU A 590 22.21 26.04 -32.50
CA GLU A 590 22.68 26.32 -33.87
C GLU A 590 22.62 25.12 -34.81
N GLN A 591 22.60 23.89 -34.31
CA GLN A 591 22.47 22.69 -35.12
C GLN A 591 21.03 22.40 -35.58
N ALA A 592 20.06 23.20 -35.14
CA ALA A 592 18.62 23.03 -35.43
C ALA A 592 18.06 24.09 -36.42
N SER A 593 18.92 24.95 -37.00
CA SER A 593 18.55 25.97 -38.02
C SER A 593 18.92 25.55 -39.43
#